data_8128c8ffa9e4b549b279d0e8f39f7536
#
_entry.id   8128c8ffa9e4b549b279d0e8f39f7536
#
_cell.length_a   1.000
_cell.length_b   1.000
_cell.length_c   1.000
_cell.angle_alpha   90.00
_cell.angle_beta   90.00
_cell.angle_gamma   90.00
#
_symmetry.space_group_name_H-M   'P 1'
#
loop_
_entity.id
_entity.type
_entity.pdbx_description
1 polymer ?
#
loop_
_entity_poly.entity_id
_entity_poly.type
_entity_poly.pdbx_seq_one_letter_code
_entity_poly.pdbx_strand_id
1 'polypeptide(L)'
;MFVVRQRYKESLKPEDFEKVNHLLDEGVIPAMEKIHGVKSVRAFNSFGGDVVVLVEIEELAAIDRALVDEEFNQIASRMFDYMVRVGGDIWYDRKSWEKCFGRKEPRKKR
;
A
#
# COMPACT_ATOMS: atom_id res chain seq x y z
N MET A 1 -7.40 -4.76 -4.55
CA MET A 1 -6.12 -4.06 -4.46
C MET A 1 -6.04 -3.26 -3.17
N PHE A 2 -4.97 -3.42 -2.45
CA PHE A 2 -4.78 -2.65 -1.22
C PHE A 2 -3.91 -1.45 -1.53
N VAL A 3 -4.34 -0.27 -1.09
CA VAL A 3 -3.68 0.98 -1.44
C VAL A 3 -3.27 1.70 -0.17
N VAL A 4 -2.00 2.11 -0.10
CA VAL A 4 -1.50 2.88 1.04
C VAL A 4 -0.92 4.17 0.51
N ARG A 5 -1.32 5.29 1.11
CA ARG A 5 -0.78 6.58 0.76
C ARG A 5 0.00 7.14 1.94
N GLN A 6 1.20 7.60 1.67
CA GLN A 6 2.08 8.13 2.69
C GLN A 6 2.64 9.49 2.26
N ARG A 7 2.89 10.34 3.21
CA ARG A 7 3.41 11.68 2.96
C ARG A 7 4.74 11.84 3.68
N TYR A 8 5.69 12.51 3.06
CA TYR A 8 6.97 12.77 3.69
C TYR A 8 6.79 13.71 4.89
N LYS A 9 7.52 13.43 5.96
CA LYS A 9 7.51 14.33 7.11
C LYS A 9 8.13 15.66 6.72
N GLU A 10 7.63 16.73 7.32
CA GLU A 10 8.14 18.07 7.02
C GLU A 10 9.58 18.25 7.43
N SER A 11 10.02 17.49 8.43
CA SER A 11 11.38 17.59 8.93
C SER A 11 12.41 16.89 8.04
N LEU A 12 11.96 16.25 6.95
CA LEU A 12 12.84 15.48 6.11
C LEU A 12 13.84 16.38 5.40
N LYS A 13 15.09 15.91 5.33
CA LYS A 13 16.15 16.61 4.64
C LYS A 13 16.33 16.01 3.25
N PRO A 14 16.93 16.77 2.31
CA PRO A 14 17.10 16.24 0.95
C PRO A 14 17.80 14.89 0.89
N GLU A 15 18.80 14.66 1.75
CA GLU A 15 19.52 13.41 1.74
C GLU A 15 18.66 12.24 2.24
N ASP A 16 17.57 12.52 2.93
CA ASP A 16 16.70 11.46 3.43
C ASP A 16 15.82 10.85 2.33
N PHE A 17 15.60 11.60 1.24
CA PHE A 17 14.77 11.07 0.17
C PHE A 17 15.40 9.84 -0.47
N GLU A 18 16.71 9.83 -0.58
CA GLU A 18 17.39 8.67 -1.14
C GLU A 18 17.28 7.48 -0.20
N LYS A 19 17.34 7.73 1.10
CA LYS A 19 17.17 6.66 2.09
C LYS A 19 15.78 6.06 2.03
N VAL A 20 14.77 6.90 1.85
CA VAL A 20 13.38 6.44 1.75
C VAL A 20 13.23 5.59 0.49
N ASN A 21 13.75 6.06 -0.64
CA ASN A 21 13.65 5.31 -1.88
C ASN A 21 14.33 3.95 -1.75
N HIS A 22 15.50 3.91 -1.14
CA HIS A 22 16.22 2.66 -0.93
C HIS A 22 15.43 1.72 -0.01
N LEU A 23 14.90 2.26 1.08
CA LEU A 23 14.12 1.46 2.03
C LEU A 23 12.87 0.89 1.36
N LEU A 24 12.22 1.69 0.54
CA LEU A 24 11.02 1.25 -0.16
C LEU A 24 11.36 0.19 -1.22
N ASP A 25 12.30 0.50 -2.09
CA ASP A 25 12.61 -0.36 -3.23
C ASP A 25 13.32 -1.64 -2.85
N GLU A 26 14.22 -1.58 -1.87
CA GLU A 26 15.03 -2.73 -1.50
C GLU A 26 14.53 -3.44 -0.24
N GLY A 27 13.63 -2.83 0.50
CA GLY A 27 13.16 -3.40 1.74
C GLY A 27 11.67 -3.69 1.76
N VAL A 28 10.85 -2.64 1.75
CA VAL A 28 9.40 -2.78 1.94
C VAL A 28 8.76 -3.57 0.80
N ILE A 29 9.04 -3.18 -0.44
CA ILE A 29 8.42 -3.83 -1.59
C ILE A 29 8.81 -5.31 -1.67
N PRO A 30 10.11 -5.68 -1.62
CA PRO A 30 10.45 -7.09 -1.65
C PRO A 30 9.88 -7.90 -0.48
N ALA A 31 9.81 -7.32 0.71
CA ALA A 31 9.25 -8.02 1.86
C ALA A 31 7.76 -8.27 1.67
N MET A 32 7.04 -7.28 1.11
CA MET A 32 5.63 -7.43 0.84
C MET A 32 5.37 -8.48 -0.24
N GLU A 33 6.24 -8.52 -1.25
CA GLU A 33 6.08 -9.47 -2.35
C GLU A 33 6.25 -10.92 -1.91
N LYS A 34 6.88 -11.16 -0.79
CA LYS A 34 7.05 -12.52 -0.27
C LYS A 34 5.83 -13.04 0.47
N ILE A 35 4.88 -12.17 0.77
CA ILE A 35 3.70 -12.57 1.53
C ILE A 35 2.77 -13.37 0.64
N HIS A 36 2.33 -14.52 1.13
CA HIS A 36 1.44 -15.37 0.36
C HIS A 36 0.14 -14.65 0.05
N GLY A 37 -0.26 -14.66 -1.19
CA GLY A 37 -1.47 -13.98 -1.63
C GLY A 37 -1.21 -12.60 -2.21
N VAL A 38 0.01 -12.11 -2.15
CA VAL A 38 0.38 -10.85 -2.78
C VAL A 38 0.87 -11.15 -4.18
N LYS A 39 0.24 -10.56 -5.18
CA LYS A 39 0.61 -10.78 -6.58
C LYS A 39 1.65 -9.80 -7.06
N SER A 40 1.51 -8.54 -6.71
CA SER A 40 2.47 -7.53 -7.13
C SER A 40 2.39 -6.34 -6.20
N VAL A 41 3.48 -5.60 -6.13
CA VAL A 41 3.56 -4.38 -5.33
C VAL A 41 4.20 -3.32 -6.20
N ARG A 42 3.57 -2.17 -6.32
CA ARG A 42 4.08 -1.08 -7.12
C ARG A 42 3.96 0.21 -6.33
N ALA A 43 4.96 1.06 -6.48
CA ALA A 43 4.95 2.35 -5.81
C ALA A 43 4.90 3.46 -6.84
N PHE A 44 4.16 4.50 -6.52
CA PHE A 44 3.99 5.65 -7.39
C PHE A 44 4.21 6.91 -6.58
N ASN A 45 4.70 7.94 -7.23
CA ASN A 45 4.75 9.26 -6.61
C ASN A 45 3.59 10.06 -7.18
N SER A 46 2.78 10.64 -6.31
CA SER A 46 1.69 11.46 -6.77
C SER A 46 2.22 12.87 -7.09
N PHE A 47 1.51 13.58 -7.95
CA PHE A 47 1.90 14.92 -8.29
C PHE A 47 1.87 15.83 -7.05
N GLY A 48 1.03 15.52 -6.08
CA GLY A 48 0.94 16.29 -4.84
C GLY A 48 1.99 15.97 -3.81
N GLY A 49 2.92 15.06 -4.12
CA GLY A 49 4.05 14.79 -3.23
C GLY A 49 3.92 13.57 -2.34
N ASP A 50 2.84 12.82 -2.47
CA ASP A 50 2.68 11.60 -1.68
C ASP A 50 3.30 10.41 -2.39
N VAL A 51 3.63 9.39 -1.61
CA VAL A 51 4.02 8.09 -2.15
C VAL A 51 2.80 7.18 -2.03
N VAL A 52 2.42 6.54 -3.13
CA VAL A 52 1.26 5.65 -3.15
C VAL A 52 1.76 4.25 -3.45
N VAL A 53 1.46 3.29 -2.57
CA VAL A 53 1.85 1.91 -2.78
C VAL A 53 0.61 1.11 -3.09
N LEU A 54 0.60 0.46 -4.26
CA LEU A 54 -0.50 -0.39 -4.68
C LEU A 54 -0.09 -1.83 -4.54
N VAL A 55 -0.84 -2.58 -3.76
CA VAL A 55 -0.56 -4.00 -3.52
C VAL A 55 -1.69 -4.80 -4.13
N GLU A 56 -1.37 -5.53 -5.18
CA GLU A 56 -2.35 -6.40 -5.81
C GLU A 56 -2.39 -7.71 -5.04
N ILE A 57 -3.55 -8.08 -4.54
CA ILE A 57 -3.70 -9.27 -3.72
C ILE A 57 -4.71 -10.22 -4.35
N GLU A 58 -4.51 -11.51 -4.10
CA GLU A 58 -5.43 -12.53 -4.61
C GLU A 58 -6.61 -12.74 -3.68
N GLU A 59 -6.45 -12.42 -2.42
CA GLU A 59 -7.51 -12.60 -1.43
C GLU A 59 -7.26 -11.66 -0.27
N LEU A 60 -8.32 -11.28 0.43
CA LEU A 60 -8.21 -10.33 1.53
C LEU A 60 -7.36 -10.86 2.68
N ALA A 61 -7.28 -12.17 2.83
CA ALA A 61 -6.47 -12.77 3.89
C ALA A 61 -4.98 -12.40 3.77
N ALA A 62 -4.55 -11.99 2.57
CA ALA A 62 -3.17 -11.55 2.40
C ALA A 62 -2.87 -10.32 3.27
N ILE A 63 -3.86 -9.45 3.50
CA ILE A 63 -3.69 -8.30 4.34
C ILE A 63 -3.43 -8.74 5.79
N ASP A 64 -4.19 -9.72 6.26
CA ASP A 64 -3.99 -10.25 7.61
C ASP A 64 -2.60 -10.87 7.76
N ARG A 65 -2.14 -11.57 6.71
CA ARG A 65 -0.79 -12.15 6.75
C ARG A 65 0.28 -11.06 6.83
N ALA A 66 0.08 -9.94 6.11
CA ALA A 66 1.01 -8.84 6.17
C ALA A 66 1.06 -8.22 7.57
N LEU A 67 -0.08 -8.14 8.23
CA LEU A 67 -0.14 -7.53 9.56
C LEU A 67 0.64 -8.33 10.61
N VAL A 68 0.79 -9.64 10.41
CA VAL A 68 1.51 -10.48 11.36
C VAL A 68 2.87 -10.93 10.85
N ASP A 69 3.26 -10.53 9.65
CA ASP A 69 4.55 -10.92 9.08
C ASP A 69 5.65 -10.11 9.76
N GLU A 70 6.55 -10.80 10.44
CA GLU A 70 7.55 -10.15 11.24
C GLU A 70 8.57 -9.38 10.41
N GLU A 71 9.06 -10.00 9.36
CA GLU A 71 10.05 -9.35 8.51
C GLU A 71 9.49 -8.09 7.87
N PHE A 72 8.29 -8.18 7.31
CA PHE A 72 7.67 -7.04 6.68
C PHE A 72 7.45 -5.92 7.69
N ASN A 73 6.93 -6.26 8.86
CA ASN A 73 6.62 -5.23 9.86
C ASN A 73 7.85 -4.55 10.41
N GLN A 74 8.96 -5.29 10.55
CA GLN A 74 10.20 -4.68 11.00
C GLN A 74 10.72 -3.67 9.98
N ILE A 75 10.67 -4.02 8.71
CA ILE A 75 11.15 -3.14 7.66
C ILE A 75 10.20 -1.96 7.47
N ALA A 76 8.90 -2.24 7.43
CA ALA A 76 7.91 -1.20 7.20
C ALA A 76 7.90 -0.17 8.33
N SER A 77 8.18 -0.60 9.55
CA SER A 77 8.19 0.32 10.68
C SER A 77 9.25 1.41 10.54
N ARG A 78 10.32 1.14 9.79
CA ARG A 78 11.36 2.13 9.57
C ARG A 78 10.87 3.29 8.71
N MET A 79 9.83 3.05 7.90
CA MET A 79 9.28 4.12 7.09
C MET A 79 8.68 5.22 7.95
N PHE A 80 8.26 4.90 9.18
CA PHE A 80 7.68 5.91 10.05
C PHE A 80 8.69 6.94 10.53
N ASP A 81 9.98 6.67 10.35
CA ASP A 81 11.00 7.67 10.66
C ASP A 81 10.98 8.81 9.64
N TYR A 82 10.47 8.54 8.44
CA TYR A 82 10.52 9.47 7.34
C TYR A 82 9.14 9.89 6.83
N MET A 83 8.13 9.09 7.05
CA MET A 83 6.83 9.29 6.42
C MET A 83 5.69 9.15 7.39
N VAL A 84 4.59 9.80 7.05
CA VAL A 84 3.35 9.70 7.80
C VAL A 84 2.33 9.03 6.90
N ARG A 85 1.62 8.05 7.43
CA ARG A 85 0.56 7.40 6.66
C ARG A 85 -0.65 8.32 6.65
N VAL A 86 -1.12 8.69 5.47
CA VAL A 86 -2.28 9.56 5.34
C VAL A 86 -3.53 8.83 4.92
N GLY A 87 -3.43 7.58 4.52
CA GLY A 87 -4.63 6.81 4.21
C GLY A 87 -4.32 5.42 3.73
N GLY A 88 -5.31 4.57 3.78
CA GLY A 88 -5.25 3.23 3.22
C GLY A 88 -6.65 2.83 2.83
N ASP A 89 -6.75 2.01 1.80
CA ASP A 89 -8.06 1.62 1.28
C ASP A 89 -7.92 0.31 0.52
N ILE A 90 -9.04 -0.30 0.24
CA ILE A 90 -9.09 -1.50 -0.59
C ILE A 90 -9.90 -1.13 -1.80
N TRP A 91 -9.28 -1.23 -2.98
CA TRP A 91 -9.94 -0.88 -4.23
C TRP A 91 -10.30 -2.15 -5.00
N TYR A 92 -11.48 -2.14 -5.57
CA TYR A 92 -11.93 -3.19 -6.46
C TYR A 92 -12.18 -2.54 -7.81
N ASP A 93 -11.83 -3.22 -8.90
CA ASP A 93 -12.27 -2.71 -10.17
C ASP A 93 -13.79 -2.92 -10.26
N ARG A 94 -14.44 -2.19 -11.14
CA ARG A 94 -15.89 -2.17 -11.16
C ARG A 94 -16.51 -3.54 -11.46
N LYS A 95 -15.88 -4.28 -12.36
CA LYS A 95 -16.41 -5.60 -12.70
C LYS A 95 -16.26 -6.58 -11.56
N SER A 96 -15.12 -6.54 -10.88
CA SER A 96 -14.91 -7.41 -9.73
C SER A 96 -15.88 -7.07 -8.61
N TRP A 97 -16.15 -5.80 -8.43
CA TRP A 97 -17.10 -5.36 -7.41
C TRP A 97 -18.48 -5.95 -7.68
N GLU A 98 -18.94 -5.83 -8.94
CA GLU A 98 -20.23 -6.38 -9.30
C GLU A 98 -20.30 -7.87 -9.10
N LYS A 99 -19.22 -8.59 -9.45
CA LYS A 99 -19.21 -10.01 -9.27
C LYS A 99 -19.28 -10.42 -7.83
N CYS A 100 -18.53 -9.77 -6.98
CA CYS A 100 -18.42 -10.14 -5.57
C CYS A 100 -19.63 -9.74 -4.76
N PHE A 101 -20.21 -8.58 -5.07
CA PHE A 101 -21.26 -8.03 -4.24
C PHE A 101 -22.61 -8.01 -4.91
N GLY A 102 -22.61 -8.35 -6.11
CA GLY A 102 -23.82 -8.63 -6.78
C GLY A 102 -24.72 -7.59 -7.07
N ARG A 103 -24.58 -6.64 -7.10
CA ARG A 103 -25.49 -5.97 -7.17
C ARG A 103 -25.63 -4.89 -7.75
N LYS A 104 -26.45 -4.48 -7.94
CA LYS A 104 -26.71 -3.44 -8.49
C LYS A 104 -26.64 -2.41 -7.63
N GLU A 105 -26.34 -1.35 -7.95
CA GLU A 105 -26.19 -0.40 -7.13
C GLU A 105 -27.35 0.11 -6.63
N PRO A 106 -27.52 0.05 -5.53
CA PRO A 106 -28.64 0.53 -4.91
C PRO A 106 -28.71 1.98 -4.94
N ARG A 107 -27.66 2.59 -5.03
CA ARG A 107 -27.70 3.90 -4.86
C ARG A 107 -28.04 4.55 -6.01
N LYS A 108 -28.34 4.00 -6.93
CA LYS A 108 -28.53 4.64 -7.98
C LYS A 108 -29.82 5.19 -7.95
N LYS A 109 -30.44 5.06 -7.26
CA LYS A 109 -31.54 5.49 -7.21
C LYS A 109 -31.65 6.64 -6.74
N ARG A 110 -31.38 7.22 -6.69
CA ARG A 110 -31.55 8.29 -6.32
C ARG A 110 -31.63 8.94 -6.82
#